data_14a0bcd61d090b7fda75ccfb4ad7b0af
#
_entry.id   14a0bcd61d090b7fda75ccfb4ad7b0af
#
_cell.length_a   1.000
_cell.length_b   1.000
_cell.length_c   1.000
_cell.angle_alpha   90.00
_cell.angle_beta   90.00
_cell.angle_gamma   90.00
#
_symmetry.space_group_name_H-M   'P 1'
#
loop_
_entity.id
_entity.type
_entity.pdbx_description
1 polymer ?
#
loop_
_entity_poly.entity_id
_entity_poly.type
_entity_poly.pdbx_seq_one_letter_code
_entity_poly.pdbx_strand_id
1 'polypeptide(L)'
;MLVLFTDTDCDVSPKLAEELGYKLISMPYEIQGKSTRPFVDFEEFDPHPFYEQLRKGVLPNTYALNPYTYREYFEPIFKNGDDILYVHFSSAMSGTFNAMNIALDELKEEYPERKFYEIDTRGITLLSLNIVYEVSKLYKEGKSVEEILNWAEQEVDHFTVYFFAEDLNFFKHSGRVSGLAAFFGTLIGIRPIMFMDSDGKMKTCGKEHGRRNACRHLVNVMKEIGDNVQDYHIIIGHTDFQEGVDALVEILKQEFGKDVKYEVIDINPTIGSHCGPNAMGLCFHSTKR
;
A
#
# COMPACT_ATOMS: atom_id res chain seq x y z
N MET A 1 -11.63 -23.32 9.44
CA MET A 1 -12.15 -21.95 9.12
C MET A 1 -11.23 -21.30 8.08
N LEU A 2 -11.68 -20.19 7.45
CA LEU A 2 -10.80 -19.32 6.66
C LEU A 2 -10.23 -18.21 7.56
N VAL A 3 -8.91 -18.05 7.57
CA VAL A 3 -8.19 -17.00 8.32
C VAL A 3 -7.65 -15.98 7.33
N LEU A 4 -7.99 -14.70 7.54
CA LEU A 4 -7.51 -13.62 6.69
C LEU A 4 -6.15 -13.14 7.16
N PHE A 5 -5.24 -12.92 6.20
CA PHE A 5 -3.95 -12.25 6.40
C PHE A 5 -3.83 -11.03 5.51
N THR A 6 -3.17 -10.01 6.00
CA THR A 6 -2.64 -8.89 5.23
C THR A 6 -1.26 -8.50 5.76
N ASP A 7 -0.63 -7.47 5.22
CA ASP A 7 0.70 -7.03 5.63
C ASP A 7 0.77 -5.53 5.90
N THR A 8 1.85 -5.11 6.54
CA THR A 8 2.04 -3.70 6.91
C THR A 8 2.24 -2.77 5.70
N ASP A 9 2.62 -3.31 4.53
CA ASP A 9 2.79 -2.51 3.31
C ASP A 9 1.43 -2.17 2.64
N CYS A 10 0.34 -2.75 3.16
CA CYS A 10 -1.03 -2.32 2.90
C CYS A 10 -1.52 -1.19 3.84
N ASP A 11 -0.62 -0.55 4.62
CA ASP A 11 -0.91 0.48 5.63
C ASP A 11 -1.93 0.06 6.70
N VAL A 12 -1.97 -1.22 7.02
CA VAL A 12 -2.84 -1.77 8.06
C VAL A 12 -2.10 -1.78 9.40
N SER A 13 -2.62 -1.05 10.38
CA SER A 13 -2.15 -1.11 11.77
C SER A 13 -2.72 -2.34 12.50
N PRO A 14 -2.12 -2.78 13.64
CA PRO A 14 -2.67 -3.88 14.43
C PRO A 14 -4.12 -3.67 14.86
N LYS A 15 -4.48 -2.45 15.26
CA LYS A 15 -5.84 -2.09 15.62
C LYS A 15 -6.80 -2.24 14.44
N LEU A 16 -6.41 -1.74 13.27
CA LEU A 16 -7.21 -1.86 12.06
C LEU A 16 -7.30 -3.31 11.61
N ALA A 17 -6.21 -4.10 11.70
CA ALA A 17 -6.23 -5.53 11.41
C ALA A 17 -7.24 -6.29 12.29
N GLU A 18 -7.24 -6.00 13.59
CA GLU A 18 -8.23 -6.58 14.53
C GLU A 18 -9.65 -6.17 14.14
N GLU A 19 -9.90 -4.89 13.90
CA GLU A 19 -11.21 -4.37 13.47
C GLU A 19 -11.69 -5.03 12.18
N LEU A 20 -10.80 -5.28 11.22
CA LEU A 20 -11.12 -5.88 9.93
C LEU A 20 -11.12 -7.41 9.93
N GLY A 21 -10.60 -8.04 10.97
CA GLY A 21 -10.54 -9.52 11.11
C GLY A 21 -9.33 -10.16 10.45
N TYR A 22 -8.24 -9.41 10.27
CA TYR A 22 -6.98 -9.89 9.68
C TYR A 22 -5.91 -10.23 10.73
N LYS A 23 -5.06 -11.18 10.39
CA LYS A 23 -3.72 -11.30 10.97
C LYS A 23 -2.74 -10.50 10.14
N LEU A 24 -1.79 -9.84 10.81
CA LEU A 24 -0.88 -8.89 10.18
C LEU A 24 0.51 -9.49 10.03
N ILE A 25 1.08 -9.43 8.81
CA ILE A 25 2.47 -9.76 8.51
C ILE A 25 3.27 -8.47 8.50
N SER A 26 4.33 -8.41 9.31
CA SER A 26 5.20 -7.22 9.41
C SER A 26 6.30 -7.26 8.35
N MET A 27 6.34 -6.25 7.49
CA MET A 27 7.37 -6.04 6.47
C MET A 27 8.50 -5.17 7.05
N PRO A 28 9.77 -5.64 7.04
CA PRO A 28 10.86 -4.97 7.74
C PRO A 28 11.49 -3.82 6.96
N TYR A 29 12.02 -2.85 7.70
CA TYR A 29 12.92 -1.82 7.18
C TYR A 29 14.20 -1.73 8.02
N GLU A 30 15.23 -1.06 7.51
CA GLU A 30 16.49 -0.82 8.20
C GLU A 30 16.89 0.65 8.15
N ILE A 31 17.26 1.18 9.28
CA ILE A 31 17.91 2.48 9.40
C ILE A 31 19.24 2.31 10.12
N GLN A 32 20.33 2.75 9.49
CA GLN A 32 21.67 2.77 10.09
C GLN A 32 22.12 1.40 10.64
N GLY A 33 21.81 0.32 9.94
CA GLY A 33 22.15 -1.04 10.33
C GLY A 33 21.23 -1.67 11.38
N LYS A 34 20.20 -0.95 11.83
CA LYS A 34 19.18 -1.49 12.73
C LYS A 34 17.95 -1.91 11.94
N SER A 35 17.73 -3.22 11.86
CA SER A 35 16.47 -3.77 11.33
C SER A 35 15.33 -3.56 12.31
N THR A 36 14.17 -3.23 11.78
CA THR A 36 12.93 -3.00 12.56
C THR A 36 11.75 -3.59 11.82
N ARG A 37 10.92 -4.32 12.53
CA ARG A 37 9.65 -4.87 12.06
C ARG A 37 8.51 -4.02 12.63
N PRO A 38 7.78 -3.24 11.81
CA PRO A 38 6.65 -2.46 12.28
C PRO A 38 5.66 -3.32 13.07
N PHE A 39 5.20 -2.78 14.21
CA PHE A 39 4.21 -3.40 15.10
C PHE A 39 4.61 -4.74 15.72
N VAL A 40 5.87 -5.15 15.57
CA VAL A 40 6.51 -6.26 16.31
C VAL A 40 7.56 -5.69 17.25
N ASP A 41 8.40 -4.77 16.75
CA ASP A 41 9.48 -4.15 17.52
C ASP A 41 9.04 -2.81 18.15
N PHE A 42 7.85 -2.32 17.83
CA PHE A 42 7.15 -1.19 18.48
C PHE A 42 5.63 -1.38 18.35
N GLU A 43 4.85 -0.82 19.26
CA GLU A 43 3.38 -0.97 19.26
C GLU A 43 2.67 0.05 18.37
N GLU A 44 3.14 1.31 18.38
CA GLU A 44 2.55 2.41 17.61
C GLU A 44 3.62 3.08 16.75
N PHE A 45 3.23 3.48 15.56
CA PHE A 45 4.09 4.24 14.66
C PHE A 45 3.87 5.74 14.88
N ASP A 46 4.91 6.45 15.33
CA ASP A 46 4.97 7.91 15.30
C ASP A 46 5.68 8.35 14.00
N PRO A 47 4.96 8.91 13.04
CA PRO A 47 5.54 9.26 11.75
C PRO A 47 6.58 10.38 11.85
N HIS A 48 6.36 11.37 12.71
CA HIS A 48 7.19 12.58 12.74
C HIS A 48 8.67 12.31 13.05
N PRO A 49 9.05 11.59 14.12
CA PRO A 49 10.45 11.28 14.40
C PRO A 49 11.11 10.42 13.32
N PHE A 50 10.36 9.54 12.67
CA PHE A 50 10.85 8.73 11.57
C PHE A 50 11.19 9.60 10.37
N TYR A 51 10.24 10.40 9.87
CA TYR A 51 10.44 11.24 8.69
C TYR A 51 11.44 12.37 8.94
N GLU A 52 11.60 12.85 10.18
CA GLU A 52 12.64 13.81 10.54
C GLU A 52 14.07 13.26 10.37
N GLN A 53 14.29 11.97 10.60
CA GLN A 53 15.57 11.34 10.30
C GLN A 53 15.83 11.33 8.78
N LEU A 54 14.81 11.06 7.99
CA LEU A 54 14.91 11.07 6.53
C LEU A 54 15.18 12.48 5.99
N ARG A 55 14.55 13.53 6.56
CA ARG A 55 14.86 14.94 6.22
C ARG A 55 16.30 15.32 6.52
N LYS A 56 16.94 14.66 7.48
CA LYS A 56 18.38 14.83 7.80
C LYS A 56 19.31 14.06 6.87
N GLY A 57 18.78 13.41 5.83
CA GLY A 57 19.54 12.70 4.80
C GLY A 57 19.81 11.21 5.12
N VAL A 58 19.17 10.65 6.14
CA VAL A 58 19.23 9.20 6.38
C VAL A 58 18.45 8.49 5.29
N LEU A 59 19.09 7.52 4.62
CA LEU A 59 18.46 6.68 3.60
C LEU A 59 18.23 5.28 4.17
N PRO A 60 16.98 4.87 4.41
CA PRO A 60 16.66 3.53 4.86
C PRO A 60 16.78 2.50 3.74
N ASN A 61 16.84 1.22 4.12
CA ASN A 61 16.68 0.08 3.23
C ASN A 61 15.48 -0.77 3.68
N THR A 62 15.01 -1.63 2.78
CA THR A 62 14.01 -2.66 3.11
C THR A 62 14.49 -4.01 2.58
N TYR A 63 14.02 -5.09 3.18
CA TYR A 63 14.35 -6.42 2.69
C TYR A 63 13.12 -7.33 2.65
N ALA A 64 13.26 -8.36 1.81
CA ALA A 64 12.31 -9.45 1.76
C ALA A 64 12.32 -10.24 3.08
N LEU A 65 11.17 -10.71 3.50
CA LEU A 65 11.09 -11.76 4.52
C LEU A 65 11.73 -13.05 3.96
N ASN A 66 12.24 -13.88 4.86
CA ASN A 66 12.75 -15.19 4.49
C ASN A 66 11.66 -16.27 4.61
N PRO A 67 11.85 -17.49 4.03
CA PRO A 67 10.85 -18.55 4.08
C PRO A 67 10.49 -18.99 5.52
N TYR A 68 11.47 -18.99 6.44
CA TYR A 68 11.23 -19.36 7.83
C TYR A 68 10.23 -18.41 8.50
N THR A 69 10.34 -17.10 8.26
CA THR A 69 9.40 -16.11 8.81
C THR A 69 7.99 -16.30 8.28
N TYR A 70 7.80 -16.63 6.99
CA TYR A 70 6.48 -16.97 6.46
C TYR A 70 5.91 -18.24 7.08
N ARG A 71 6.74 -19.25 7.33
CA ARG A 71 6.31 -20.45 8.08
C ARG A 71 5.82 -20.09 9.47
N GLU A 72 6.52 -19.21 10.21
CA GLU A 72 6.08 -18.76 11.54
C GLU A 72 4.68 -18.15 11.52
N TYR A 73 4.28 -17.47 10.45
CA TYR A 73 2.93 -16.93 10.29
C TYR A 73 1.90 -18.00 9.89
N PHE A 74 2.21 -18.88 8.95
CA PHE A 74 1.23 -19.73 8.30
C PHE A 74 1.07 -21.12 8.97
N GLU A 75 2.17 -21.72 9.42
CA GLU A 75 2.16 -23.06 9.98
C GLU A 75 1.19 -23.22 11.18
N PRO A 76 1.11 -22.28 12.14
CA PRO A 76 0.16 -22.40 13.24
C PRO A 76 -1.30 -22.47 12.79
N ILE A 77 -1.63 -21.81 11.67
CA ILE A 77 -2.99 -21.82 11.10
C ILE A 77 -3.30 -23.19 10.49
N PHE A 78 -2.41 -23.69 9.66
CA PHE A 78 -2.54 -25.01 9.02
C PHE A 78 -2.58 -26.12 10.06
N LYS A 79 -1.74 -26.03 11.10
CA LYS A 79 -1.71 -26.98 12.21
C LYS A 79 -3.01 -27.00 13.02
N ASN A 80 -3.70 -25.85 13.10
CA ASN A 80 -5.03 -25.75 13.72
C ASN A 80 -6.16 -26.31 12.83
N GLY A 81 -5.86 -26.68 11.57
CA GLY A 81 -6.85 -27.18 10.61
C GLY A 81 -7.60 -26.09 9.84
N ASP A 82 -7.08 -24.88 9.83
CA ASP A 82 -7.67 -23.73 9.14
C ASP A 82 -6.98 -23.47 7.79
N ASP A 83 -7.69 -22.82 6.88
CA ASP A 83 -7.17 -22.36 5.60
C ASP A 83 -6.84 -20.88 5.65
N ILE A 84 -6.04 -20.37 4.71
CA ILE A 84 -5.57 -18.99 4.68
C ILE A 84 -6.05 -18.29 3.41
N LEU A 85 -6.50 -17.03 3.53
CA LEU A 85 -6.59 -16.06 2.46
C LEU A 85 -5.68 -14.87 2.79
N TYR A 86 -4.65 -14.66 1.99
CA TYR A 86 -3.72 -13.54 2.14
C TYR A 86 -3.99 -12.46 1.08
N VAL A 87 -4.40 -11.28 1.54
CA VAL A 87 -4.56 -10.06 0.72
C VAL A 87 -3.31 -9.24 0.91
N HIS A 88 -2.49 -9.12 -0.13
CA HIS A 88 -1.15 -8.58 0.00
C HIS A 88 -0.83 -7.48 -1.01
N PHE A 89 0.18 -6.66 -0.71
CA PHE A 89 0.68 -5.67 -1.65
C PHE A 89 1.27 -6.33 -2.90
N SER A 90 1.49 -5.54 -3.96
CA SER A 90 1.90 -6.03 -5.28
C SER A 90 3.15 -6.92 -5.24
N SER A 91 3.01 -8.14 -5.77
CA SER A 91 4.11 -9.09 -5.94
C SER A 91 5.19 -8.57 -6.90
N ALA A 92 4.84 -7.64 -7.80
CA ALA A 92 5.79 -7.01 -8.72
C ALA A 92 6.76 -6.02 -8.04
N MET A 93 6.50 -5.63 -6.78
CA MET A 93 7.28 -4.63 -6.05
C MET A 93 8.36 -5.22 -5.15
N SER A 94 8.28 -6.52 -4.82
CA SER A 94 9.19 -7.16 -3.87
C SER A 94 9.45 -8.63 -4.17
N GLY A 95 10.68 -9.06 -3.96
CA GLY A 95 11.05 -10.48 -4.02
C GLY A 95 10.57 -11.33 -2.82
N THR A 96 9.87 -10.73 -1.85
CA THR A 96 9.42 -11.43 -0.63
C THR A 96 8.48 -12.60 -0.97
N PHE A 97 7.70 -12.50 -2.04
CA PHE A 97 6.75 -13.54 -2.47
C PHE A 97 7.44 -14.81 -2.99
N ASN A 98 8.69 -14.72 -3.49
CA ASN A 98 9.48 -15.91 -3.79
C ASN A 98 9.79 -16.71 -2.51
N ALA A 99 10.12 -16.02 -1.42
CA ALA A 99 10.35 -16.66 -0.13
C ALA A 99 9.06 -17.25 0.46
N MET A 100 7.93 -16.55 0.27
CA MET A 100 6.60 -17.06 0.64
C MET A 100 6.30 -18.37 -0.08
N ASN A 101 6.50 -18.41 -1.40
CA ASN A 101 6.23 -19.60 -2.21
C ASN A 101 7.08 -20.80 -1.77
N ILE A 102 8.37 -20.60 -1.42
CA ILE A 102 9.22 -21.66 -0.87
C ILE A 102 8.61 -22.21 0.44
N ALA A 103 8.19 -21.32 1.35
CA ALA A 103 7.55 -21.74 2.59
C ALA A 103 6.23 -22.49 2.35
N LEU A 104 5.43 -22.04 1.40
CA LEU A 104 4.16 -22.68 1.05
C LEU A 104 4.34 -24.05 0.41
N ASP A 105 5.37 -24.26 -0.42
CA ASP A 105 5.66 -25.56 -1.01
C ASP A 105 6.02 -26.59 0.07
N GLU A 106 6.85 -26.20 1.06
CA GLU A 106 7.14 -27.04 2.22
C GLU A 106 5.88 -27.34 3.06
N LEU A 107 5.07 -26.30 3.35
CA LEU A 107 3.86 -26.43 4.14
C LEU A 107 2.78 -27.31 3.46
N LYS A 108 2.68 -27.27 2.12
CA LYS A 108 1.77 -28.16 1.36
C LYS A 108 2.13 -29.63 1.49
N GLU A 109 3.42 -29.96 1.59
CA GLU A 109 3.86 -31.35 1.82
C GLU A 109 3.48 -31.83 3.24
N GLU A 110 3.59 -30.95 4.23
CA GLU A 110 3.29 -31.27 5.63
C GLU A 110 1.78 -31.23 5.94
N TYR A 111 1.02 -30.35 5.29
CA TYR A 111 -0.42 -30.13 5.51
C TYR A 111 -1.23 -30.18 4.20
N PRO A 112 -1.26 -31.34 3.48
CA PRO A 112 -1.82 -31.45 2.13
C PRO A 112 -3.33 -31.15 2.05
N GLU A 113 -4.05 -31.23 3.17
CA GLU A 113 -5.49 -30.93 3.24
C GLU A 113 -5.77 -29.42 3.43
N ARG A 114 -4.74 -28.60 3.66
CA ARG A 114 -4.91 -27.18 3.89
C ARG A 114 -4.83 -26.40 2.59
N LYS A 115 -5.59 -25.32 2.53
CA LYS A 115 -5.64 -24.46 1.36
C LYS A 115 -5.06 -23.08 1.68
N PHE A 116 -4.28 -22.58 0.75
CA PHE A 116 -3.79 -21.21 0.75
C PHE A 116 -4.34 -20.51 -0.48
N TYR A 117 -4.96 -19.37 -0.26
CA TYR A 117 -5.48 -18.48 -1.29
C TYR A 117 -4.79 -17.14 -1.17
N GLU A 118 -4.62 -16.46 -2.28
CA GLU A 118 -4.01 -15.12 -2.31
C GLU A 118 -4.81 -14.16 -3.20
N ILE A 119 -4.82 -12.89 -2.79
CA ILE A 119 -5.24 -11.77 -3.61
C ILE A 119 -4.05 -10.82 -3.71
N ASP A 120 -3.37 -10.85 -4.85
CA ASP A 120 -2.40 -9.82 -5.21
C ASP A 120 -3.17 -8.55 -5.56
N THR A 121 -3.07 -7.53 -4.68
CA THR A 121 -3.76 -6.26 -4.91
C THR A 121 -3.20 -5.51 -6.12
N ARG A 122 -2.03 -5.91 -6.62
CA ARG A 122 -1.27 -5.18 -7.64
C ARG A 122 -1.12 -3.70 -7.28
N GLY A 123 -1.19 -3.40 -6.00
CA GLY A 123 -1.13 -2.09 -5.37
C GLY A 123 -0.12 -2.07 -4.25
N ILE A 124 -0.03 -0.94 -3.60
CA ILE A 124 0.74 -0.73 -2.37
C ILE A 124 0.05 0.37 -1.57
N THR A 125 0.24 0.37 -0.24
CA THR A 125 -0.33 1.39 0.64
C THR A 125 -1.85 1.58 0.43
N LEU A 126 -2.29 2.79 0.11
CA LEU A 126 -3.69 3.22 -0.05
C LEU A 126 -4.51 2.32 -0.95
N LEU A 127 -3.91 1.88 -2.07
CA LEU A 127 -4.59 1.04 -3.04
C LEU A 127 -4.85 -0.35 -2.45
N SER A 128 -3.82 -0.94 -1.82
CA SER A 128 -3.97 -2.23 -1.14
C SER A 128 -4.92 -2.14 0.04
N LEU A 129 -4.86 -1.05 0.82
CA LEU A 129 -5.76 -0.80 1.94
C LEU A 129 -7.23 -0.77 1.49
N ASN A 130 -7.53 -0.11 0.37
CA ASN A 130 -8.90 -0.06 -0.16
C ASN A 130 -9.43 -1.46 -0.49
N ILE A 131 -8.60 -2.32 -1.08
CA ILE A 131 -8.95 -3.72 -1.38
C ILE A 131 -9.10 -4.54 -0.08
N VAL A 132 -8.23 -4.31 0.91
CA VAL A 132 -8.32 -4.94 2.24
C VAL A 132 -9.67 -4.62 2.91
N TYR A 133 -10.15 -3.37 2.82
CA TYR A 133 -11.47 -2.99 3.32
C TYR A 133 -12.59 -3.79 2.65
N GLU A 134 -12.59 -3.86 1.32
CA GLU A 134 -13.65 -4.54 0.59
C GLU A 134 -13.66 -6.06 0.83
N VAL A 135 -12.49 -6.70 0.88
CA VAL A 135 -12.39 -8.13 1.21
C VAL A 135 -12.87 -8.40 2.64
N SER A 136 -12.52 -7.54 3.61
CA SER A 136 -13.02 -7.65 4.98
C SER A 136 -14.55 -7.56 5.03
N LYS A 137 -15.14 -6.63 4.29
CA LYS A 137 -16.58 -6.44 4.19
C LYS A 137 -17.26 -7.71 3.65
N LEU A 138 -16.80 -8.23 2.52
CA LEU A 138 -17.30 -9.47 1.92
C LEU A 138 -17.21 -10.66 2.89
N TYR A 139 -16.07 -10.81 3.56
CA TYR A 139 -15.87 -11.86 4.55
C TYR A 139 -16.85 -11.75 5.73
N LYS A 140 -17.07 -10.55 6.26
CA LYS A 140 -18.03 -10.29 7.35
C LYS A 140 -19.48 -10.46 6.93
N GLU A 141 -19.79 -10.27 5.65
CA GLU A 141 -21.09 -10.59 5.05
C GLU A 141 -21.30 -12.10 4.85
N GLY A 142 -20.31 -12.93 5.16
CA GLY A 142 -20.37 -14.40 5.07
C GLY A 142 -20.19 -14.94 3.65
N LYS A 143 -19.55 -14.17 2.75
CA LYS A 143 -19.20 -14.64 1.42
C LYS A 143 -18.21 -15.78 1.48
N SER A 144 -18.36 -16.77 0.60
CA SER A 144 -17.39 -17.86 0.45
C SER A 144 -16.06 -17.33 -0.14
N VAL A 145 -14.99 -18.09 0.04
CA VAL A 145 -13.68 -17.73 -0.52
C VAL A 145 -13.73 -17.62 -2.04
N GLU A 146 -14.50 -18.47 -2.71
CA GLU A 146 -14.71 -18.44 -4.15
C GLU A 146 -15.42 -17.15 -4.59
N GLU A 147 -16.43 -16.67 -3.85
CA GLU A 147 -17.10 -15.40 -4.13
C GLU A 147 -16.14 -14.21 -3.94
N ILE A 148 -15.31 -14.25 -2.90
CA ILE A 148 -14.29 -13.20 -2.63
C ILE A 148 -13.25 -13.18 -3.75
N LEU A 149 -12.73 -14.34 -4.17
CA LEU A 149 -11.76 -14.43 -5.25
C LEU A 149 -12.34 -13.97 -6.60
N ASN A 150 -13.59 -14.35 -6.91
CA ASN A 150 -14.28 -13.88 -8.11
C ASN A 150 -14.49 -12.36 -8.10
N TRP A 151 -14.83 -11.78 -6.93
CA TRP A 151 -14.87 -10.32 -6.78
C TRP A 151 -13.50 -9.70 -7.05
N ALA A 152 -12.44 -10.24 -6.45
CA ALA A 152 -11.08 -9.70 -6.61
C ALA A 152 -10.61 -9.74 -8.09
N GLU A 153 -10.94 -10.82 -8.83
CA GLU A 153 -10.62 -10.93 -10.26
C GLU A 153 -11.30 -9.84 -11.09
N GLN A 154 -12.49 -9.41 -10.71
CA GLN A 154 -13.27 -8.40 -11.42
C GLN A 154 -12.94 -6.97 -10.99
N GLU A 155 -12.70 -6.74 -9.68
CA GLU A 155 -12.70 -5.41 -9.10
C GLU A 155 -11.31 -4.85 -8.76
N VAL A 156 -10.29 -5.69 -8.54
CA VAL A 156 -8.95 -5.20 -8.13
C VAL A 156 -8.40 -4.15 -9.09
N ASP A 157 -8.64 -4.28 -10.39
CA ASP A 157 -8.17 -3.32 -11.40
C ASP A 157 -9.03 -2.05 -11.51
N HIS A 158 -10.10 -1.96 -10.74
CA HIS A 158 -10.92 -0.77 -10.60
C HIS A 158 -10.48 0.14 -9.44
N PHE A 159 -9.48 -0.25 -8.66
CA PHE A 159 -8.86 0.63 -7.67
C PHE A 159 -7.58 1.23 -8.22
N THR A 160 -7.41 2.54 -8.07
CA THR A 160 -6.23 3.25 -8.56
C THR A 160 -5.67 4.21 -7.53
N VAL A 161 -4.36 4.47 -7.63
CA VAL A 161 -3.67 5.49 -6.82
C VAL A 161 -2.78 6.34 -7.71
N TYR A 162 -2.92 7.66 -7.58
CA TYR A 162 -2.00 8.64 -8.15
C TYR A 162 -1.28 9.36 -7.03
N PHE A 163 0.01 9.60 -7.20
CA PHE A 163 0.82 10.18 -6.15
C PHE A 163 1.99 11.00 -6.70
N PHE A 164 2.56 11.85 -5.84
CA PHE A 164 3.80 12.58 -6.10
C PHE A 164 4.63 12.68 -4.84
N ALA A 165 5.90 13.06 -4.97
CA ALA A 165 6.80 13.37 -3.87
C ALA A 165 7.54 14.69 -4.12
N GLU A 166 7.94 15.35 -3.04
CA GLU A 166 8.78 16.56 -3.13
C GLU A 166 10.27 16.22 -3.27
N ASP A 167 10.71 15.08 -2.71
CA ASP A 167 12.07 14.57 -2.84
C ASP A 167 12.08 13.22 -3.57
N LEU A 168 12.72 13.19 -4.74
CA LEU A 168 12.83 12.00 -5.58
C LEU A 168 14.04 11.11 -5.25
N ASN A 169 14.90 11.52 -4.33
CA ASN A 169 16.12 10.77 -4.00
C ASN A 169 15.79 9.41 -3.38
N PHE A 170 14.72 9.33 -2.58
CA PHE A 170 14.27 8.08 -1.98
C PHE A 170 13.76 7.10 -3.04
N PHE A 171 12.95 7.56 -3.98
CA PHE A 171 12.50 6.73 -5.11
C PHE A 171 13.67 6.30 -6.00
N LYS A 172 14.66 7.16 -6.20
CA LYS A 172 15.89 6.82 -6.92
C LYS A 172 16.68 5.74 -6.19
N HIS A 173 16.86 5.89 -4.88
CA HIS A 173 17.56 4.93 -4.03
C HIS A 173 16.86 3.56 -4.05
N SER A 174 15.53 3.57 -3.94
CA SER A 174 14.72 2.36 -3.93
C SER A 174 14.63 1.64 -5.28
N GLY A 175 14.67 2.40 -6.38
CA GLY A 175 14.65 1.85 -7.75
C GLY A 175 13.33 1.19 -8.18
N ARG A 176 12.21 1.42 -7.48
CA ARG A 176 10.90 0.78 -7.77
C ARG A 176 10.02 1.55 -8.74
N VAL A 177 10.37 2.80 -9.09
CA VAL A 177 9.59 3.61 -10.05
C VAL A 177 10.27 3.64 -11.40
N SER A 178 9.59 3.14 -12.43
CA SER A 178 10.08 3.21 -13.80
C SER A 178 9.83 4.61 -14.42
N GLY A 179 10.72 5.03 -15.32
CA GLY A 179 10.63 6.32 -16.01
C GLY A 179 11.12 7.53 -15.19
N LEU A 180 11.43 7.35 -13.90
CA LEU A 180 11.85 8.46 -13.03
C LEU A 180 13.19 9.09 -13.41
N ALA A 181 14.06 8.34 -14.08
CA ALA A 181 15.39 8.82 -14.52
C ALA A 181 15.33 10.11 -15.38
N ALA A 182 14.26 10.30 -16.14
CA ALA A 182 14.05 11.49 -16.97
C ALA A 182 13.85 12.79 -16.15
N PHE A 183 13.55 12.67 -14.85
CA PHE A 183 13.30 13.81 -13.97
C PHE A 183 14.53 14.22 -13.15
N PHE A 184 15.61 13.40 -13.13
CA PHE A 184 16.83 13.77 -12.43
C PHE A 184 17.59 14.84 -13.18
N GLY A 185 17.94 15.94 -12.49
CA GLY A 185 18.61 17.09 -13.08
C GLY A 185 17.68 18.09 -13.77
N THR A 186 16.37 17.91 -13.66
CA THR A 186 15.39 18.88 -14.18
C THR A 186 15.18 20.06 -13.22
N LEU A 187 14.45 21.07 -13.70
CA LEU A 187 14.23 22.32 -12.98
C LEU A 187 13.64 22.12 -11.59
N ILE A 188 14.10 22.95 -10.66
CA ILE A 188 13.59 23.02 -9.28
C ILE A 188 12.06 23.17 -9.29
N GLY A 189 11.37 22.40 -8.44
CA GLY A 189 9.92 22.50 -8.25
C GLY A 189 9.07 21.65 -9.19
N ILE A 190 9.68 20.83 -10.07
CA ILE A 190 8.96 19.85 -10.85
C ILE A 190 8.66 18.63 -9.98
N ARG A 191 7.40 18.17 -10.04
CA ARG A 191 6.90 16.98 -9.36
C ARG A 191 6.37 16.00 -10.39
N PRO A 192 7.02 14.85 -10.61
CA PRO A 192 6.46 13.80 -11.43
C PRO A 192 5.19 13.27 -10.79
N ILE A 193 4.18 13.05 -11.59
CA ILE A 193 2.98 12.33 -11.20
C ILE A 193 3.19 10.86 -11.52
N MET A 194 2.97 10.04 -10.53
CA MET A 194 3.20 8.60 -10.55
C MET A 194 1.89 7.87 -10.26
N PHE A 195 1.80 6.63 -10.70
CA PHE A 195 0.64 5.75 -10.48
C PHE A 195 1.08 4.30 -10.43
N MET A 196 0.17 3.41 -9.98
CA MET A 196 0.33 1.97 -10.09
C MET A 196 -0.37 1.49 -11.37
N ASP A 197 0.34 0.74 -12.22
CA ASP A 197 -0.27 0.15 -13.41
C ASP A 197 -0.94 -1.21 -13.11
N SER A 198 -1.61 -1.79 -14.12
CA SER A 198 -2.27 -3.09 -14.01
C SER A 198 -1.31 -4.27 -13.78
N ASP A 199 -0.02 -4.10 -14.08
CA ASP A 199 1.02 -5.09 -13.76
C ASP A 199 1.52 -4.94 -12.30
N GLY A 200 0.95 -4.04 -11.51
CA GLY A 200 1.37 -3.79 -10.13
C GLY A 200 2.71 -3.06 -10.01
N LYS A 201 3.10 -2.27 -11.01
CA LYS A 201 4.37 -1.52 -11.04
C LYS A 201 4.13 -0.03 -10.97
N MET A 202 5.02 0.67 -10.27
CA MET A 202 4.98 2.14 -10.25
C MET A 202 5.57 2.71 -11.54
N LYS A 203 4.80 3.63 -12.16
CA LYS A 203 5.19 4.36 -13.38
C LYS A 203 4.96 5.85 -13.23
N THR A 204 5.66 6.63 -14.06
CA THR A 204 5.39 8.06 -14.21
C THR A 204 4.42 8.28 -15.37
N CYS A 205 3.41 9.14 -15.18
CA CYS A 205 2.42 9.48 -16.22
C CYS A 205 2.36 10.97 -16.55
N GLY A 206 3.02 11.82 -15.76
CA GLY A 206 2.98 13.26 -15.97
C GLY A 206 3.99 14.01 -15.11
N LYS A 207 3.90 15.33 -15.16
CA LYS A 207 4.66 16.21 -14.30
C LYS A 207 3.90 17.50 -14.06
N GLU A 208 4.06 18.08 -12.87
CA GLU A 208 3.48 19.36 -12.51
C GLU A 208 4.56 20.29 -11.92
N HIS A 209 4.31 21.59 -12.01
CA HIS A 209 5.16 22.57 -11.34
C HIS A 209 4.47 23.05 -10.06
N GLY A 210 5.09 22.79 -8.93
CA GLY A 210 4.59 23.18 -7.61
C GLY A 210 3.53 22.22 -7.05
N ARG A 211 3.44 22.24 -5.72
CA ARG A 211 2.57 21.36 -4.92
C ARG A 211 1.09 21.45 -5.29
N ARG A 212 0.55 22.68 -5.34
CA ARG A 212 -0.89 22.88 -5.59
C ARG A 212 -1.34 22.34 -6.95
N ASN A 213 -0.49 22.46 -7.99
CA ASN A 213 -0.79 21.89 -9.30
C ASN A 213 -0.72 20.36 -9.27
N ALA A 214 0.24 19.76 -8.55
CA ALA A 214 0.31 18.33 -8.37
C ALA A 214 -0.96 17.82 -7.64
N CYS A 215 -1.39 18.44 -6.55
CA CYS A 215 -2.65 18.11 -5.88
C CYS A 215 -3.86 18.21 -6.83
N ARG A 216 -3.93 19.30 -7.62
CA ARG A 216 -5.01 19.47 -8.61
C ARG A 216 -4.99 18.38 -9.67
N HIS A 217 -3.81 17.95 -10.10
CA HIS A 217 -3.69 16.84 -11.05
C HIS A 217 -4.32 15.56 -10.49
N LEU A 218 -4.02 15.18 -9.24
CA LEU A 218 -4.59 13.99 -8.62
C LEU A 218 -6.13 14.07 -8.57
N VAL A 219 -6.68 15.21 -8.17
CA VAL A 219 -8.13 15.42 -8.11
C VAL A 219 -8.77 15.43 -9.50
N ASN A 220 -8.11 16.01 -10.50
CA ASN A 220 -8.59 16.01 -11.88
C ASN A 220 -8.66 14.59 -12.45
N VAL A 221 -7.64 13.75 -12.17
CA VAL A 221 -7.67 12.34 -12.58
C VAL A 221 -8.85 11.63 -11.93
N MET A 222 -9.08 11.83 -10.63
CA MET A 222 -10.25 11.26 -9.97
C MET A 222 -11.57 11.73 -10.58
N LYS A 223 -11.66 12.99 -11.01
CA LYS A 223 -12.84 13.53 -11.71
C LYS A 223 -13.03 12.92 -13.08
N GLU A 224 -11.94 12.59 -13.79
CA GLU A 224 -11.97 12.04 -15.15
C GLU A 224 -12.31 10.56 -15.19
N ILE A 225 -11.67 9.75 -14.31
CA ILE A 225 -11.78 8.29 -14.36
C ILE A 225 -12.43 7.66 -13.12
N GLY A 226 -12.78 8.47 -12.11
CA GLY A 226 -13.45 7.99 -10.90
C GLY A 226 -14.80 7.40 -11.22
N ASP A 227 -15.12 6.26 -10.62
CA ASP A 227 -16.39 5.56 -10.75
C ASP A 227 -16.91 5.18 -9.36
N ASN A 228 -18.18 5.53 -9.08
CA ASN A 228 -18.82 5.23 -7.80
C ASN A 228 -17.98 5.60 -6.56
N VAL A 229 -17.18 6.67 -6.66
CA VAL A 229 -16.15 7.04 -5.67
C VAL A 229 -16.67 7.24 -4.24
N GLN A 230 -17.98 7.47 -4.07
CA GLN A 230 -18.62 7.62 -2.75
C GLN A 230 -19.12 6.30 -2.17
N ASP A 231 -19.16 5.23 -2.96
CA ASP A 231 -19.54 3.89 -2.52
C ASP A 231 -18.33 3.11 -1.98
N TYR A 232 -17.11 3.59 -2.29
CA TYR A 232 -15.81 3.08 -1.84
C TYR A 232 -15.06 4.12 -1.02
N HIS A 233 -13.88 3.74 -0.48
CA HIS A 233 -13.05 4.66 0.28
C HIS A 233 -12.25 5.58 -0.66
N ILE A 234 -12.33 6.90 -0.42
CA ILE A 234 -11.38 7.87 -0.95
C ILE A 234 -10.29 8.00 0.12
N ILE A 235 -9.05 7.57 -0.21
CA ILE A 235 -7.95 7.54 0.76
C ILE A 235 -6.86 8.51 0.32
N ILE A 236 -6.50 9.41 1.23
CA ILE A 236 -5.35 10.31 1.10
C ILE A 236 -4.26 9.77 2.01
N GLY A 237 -3.13 9.37 1.46
CA GLY A 237 -1.96 8.97 2.25
C GLY A 237 -0.83 9.94 2.12
N HIS A 238 -0.08 10.15 3.20
CA HIS A 238 1.05 11.06 3.19
C HIS A 238 2.21 10.58 4.06
N THR A 239 3.38 11.14 3.84
CA THR A 239 4.59 10.87 4.60
C THR A 239 4.99 12.10 5.38
N ASP A 240 4.30 12.33 6.53
CA ASP A 240 4.47 13.49 7.40
C ASP A 240 4.38 14.83 6.64
N PHE A 241 3.25 15.01 5.89
CA PHE A 241 3.07 16.10 4.93
C PHE A 241 1.72 16.83 5.09
N GLN A 242 1.44 17.39 6.26
CA GLN A 242 0.15 18.02 6.56
C GLN A 242 -0.21 19.16 5.59
N GLU A 243 0.74 20.01 5.22
CA GLU A 243 0.48 21.10 4.25
C GLU A 243 0.04 20.58 2.86
N GLY A 244 0.53 19.40 2.47
CA GLY A 244 0.09 18.73 1.25
C GLY A 244 -1.34 18.24 1.37
N VAL A 245 -1.67 17.60 2.50
CA VAL A 245 -3.02 17.13 2.82
C VAL A 245 -4.01 18.28 2.79
N ASP A 246 -3.71 19.41 3.47
CA ASP A 246 -4.59 20.57 3.52
C ASP A 246 -4.88 21.12 2.10
N ALA A 247 -3.84 21.20 1.27
CA ALA A 247 -3.99 21.66 -0.13
C ALA A 247 -4.82 20.69 -0.99
N LEU A 248 -4.62 19.39 -0.83
CA LEU A 248 -5.39 18.37 -1.56
C LEU A 248 -6.84 18.36 -1.13
N VAL A 249 -7.11 18.37 0.16
CA VAL A 249 -8.46 18.36 0.75
C VAL A 249 -9.24 19.62 0.33
N GLU A 250 -8.59 20.80 0.32
CA GLU A 250 -9.24 22.02 -0.19
C GLU A 250 -9.74 21.84 -1.63
N ILE A 251 -8.87 21.32 -2.51
CA ILE A 251 -9.22 21.10 -3.92
C ILE A 251 -10.28 20.01 -4.06
N LEU A 252 -10.15 18.91 -3.32
CA LEU A 252 -11.12 17.81 -3.31
C LEU A 252 -12.52 18.31 -2.96
N LYS A 253 -12.64 19.14 -1.90
CA LYS A 253 -13.90 19.75 -1.47
C LYS A 253 -14.46 20.78 -2.48
N GLN A 254 -13.59 21.48 -3.20
CA GLN A 254 -14.01 22.40 -4.27
C GLN A 254 -14.64 21.65 -5.44
N GLU A 255 -14.09 20.48 -5.82
CA GLU A 255 -14.54 19.71 -6.99
C GLU A 255 -15.70 18.75 -6.68
N PHE A 256 -15.71 18.11 -5.51
CA PHE A 256 -16.69 17.06 -5.16
C PHE A 256 -17.69 17.51 -4.07
N GLY A 257 -17.60 18.74 -3.61
CA GLY A 257 -18.49 19.29 -2.57
C GLY A 257 -17.92 19.16 -1.15
N LYS A 258 -18.47 19.97 -0.24
CA LYS A 258 -17.96 20.03 1.15
C LYS A 258 -18.19 18.75 1.95
N ASP A 259 -19.20 17.97 1.56
CA ASP A 259 -19.62 16.74 2.24
C ASP A 259 -18.92 15.49 1.69
N VAL A 260 -17.95 15.63 0.76
CA VAL A 260 -17.17 14.51 0.25
C VAL A 260 -16.49 13.78 1.39
N LYS A 261 -16.70 12.46 1.48
CA LYS A 261 -16.10 11.61 2.49
C LYS A 261 -14.73 11.15 2.01
N TYR A 262 -13.75 11.23 2.88
CA TYR A 262 -12.39 10.74 2.65
C TYR A 262 -11.76 10.39 3.99
N GLU A 263 -10.74 9.57 3.96
CA GLU A 263 -9.85 9.34 5.12
C GLU A 263 -8.44 9.80 4.80
N VAL A 264 -7.69 10.12 5.84
CA VAL A 264 -6.28 10.53 5.75
C VAL A 264 -5.47 9.57 6.60
N ILE A 265 -4.41 9.00 6.02
CA ILE A 265 -3.53 8.07 6.72
C ILE A 265 -2.05 8.48 6.60
N ASP A 266 -1.30 8.22 7.65
CA ASP A 266 0.17 8.25 7.62
C ASP A 266 0.69 6.96 6.99
N ILE A 267 1.53 7.10 5.95
CA ILE A 267 2.16 5.95 5.30
C ILE A 267 3.18 5.32 6.25
N ASN A 268 3.13 4.01 6.37
CA ASN A 268 3.99 3.20 7.24
C ASN A 268 5.50 3.38 6.95
N PRO A 269 6.39 3.08 7.92
CA PRO A 269 7.82 3.37 7.77
C PRO A 269 8.52 2.54 6.69
N THR A 270 8.04 1.33 6.39
CA THR A 270 8.64 0.47 5.35
C THR A 270 8.45 1.11 3.97
N ILE A 271 7.23 1.53 3.65
CA ILE A 271 6.96 2.24 2.40
C ILE A 271 7.51 3.68 2.45
N GLY A 272 7.45 4.34 3.59
CA GLY A 272 8.09 5.64 3.82
C GLY A 272 9.59 5.64 3.52
N SER A 273 10.26 4.50 3.72
CA SER A 273 11.66 4.29 3.35
C SER A 273 11.92 4.41 1.84
N HIS A 274 10.92 4.12 1.01
CA HIS A 274 11.00 4.26 -0.45
C HIS A 274 10.53 5.60 -0.98
N CYS A 275 9.57 6.23 -0.28
CA CYS A 275 8.95 7.47 -0.70
C CYS A 275 9.66 8.72 -0.17
N GLY A 276 10.30 8.60 1.00
CA GLY A 276 10.82 9.75 1.74
C GLY A 276 9.72 10.64 2.33
N PRO A 277 10.11 11.72 3.02
CA PRO A 277 9.16 12.70 3.55
C PRO A 277 8.52 13.52 2.43
N ASN A 278 7.34 14.09 2.72
CA ASN A 278 6.58 14.95 1.80
C ASN A 278 6.17 14.25 0.48
N ALA A 279 5.89 12.95 0.54
CA ALA A 279 5.14 12.26 -0.50
C ALA A 279 3.65 12.24 -0.15
N MET A 280 2.80 12.20 -1.17
CA MET A 280 1.35 12.14 -1.00
C MET A 280 0.67 11.47 -2.17
N GLY A 281 -0.37 10.68 -1.88
CA GLY A 281 -1.20 10.00 -2.86
C GLY A 281 -2.68 10.16 -2.59
N LEU A 282 -3.47 9.93 -3.63
CA LEU A 282 -4.92 9.86 -3.61
C LEU A 282 -5.35 8.55 -4.26
N CYS A 283 -6.03 7.71 -3.49
CA CYS A 283 -6.62 6.45 -3.94
C CYS A 283 -8.14 6.56 -4.02
N PHE A 284 -8.71 5.97 -5.05
CA PHE A 284 -10.15 5.95 -5.29
C PHE A 284 -10.54 4.79 -6.22
N HIS A 285 -11.84 4.48 -6.28
CA HIS A 285 -12.40 3.54 -7.24
C HIS A 285 -12.58 4.22 -8.60
N SER A 286 -12.25 3.52 -9.70
CA SER A 286 -12.16 4.09 -11.04
C SER A 286 -12.69 3.13 -12.11
N THR A 287 -13.00 3.65 -13.27
CA THR A 287 -13.42 2.85 -14.44
C THR A 287 -12.29 1.96 -14.98
N LYS A 288 -11.04 2.29 -14.65
CA LYS A 288 -9.81 1.58 -15.08
C LYS A 288 -8.63 1.97 -14.18
N ARG A 289 -7.61 1.12 -14.18
CA ARG A 289 -6.30 1.43 -13.59
C ARG A 289 -5.36 1.97 -14.67
#